data_b95461c404e14ff05f715dd28d436f62
#
_entry.id   b95461c404e14ff05f715dd28d436f62
#
_cell.length_a   1.000
_cell.length_b   1.000
_cell.length_c   1.000
_cell.angle_alpha   90.00
_cell.angle_beta   90.00
_cell.angle_gamma   90.00
#
_symmetry.space_group_name_H-M   'P 1'
#
loop_
_entity.id
_entity.type
_entity.pdbx_description
1 polymer ?
#
loop_
_entity_poly.entity_id
_entity_poly.type
_entity_poly.pdbx_seq_one_letter_code
_entity_poly.pdbx_strand_id
1 'polypeptide(L)'
;EEMRKAFERRRDLIVKLAKDIPGLEVNVPEGAFYLFPKCSSFFGKKCGDTVINTSSDFAMYLLEQAHVATVGGDAFGDPECFRMSYATSDENIVEAMRRIKEALSKLA
;
A
#
# COMPACT_ATOMS: atom_id res chain seq x y z
N GLU A 1 15.23 -18.42 -12.41
CA GLU A 1 16.26 -17.42 -12.15
C GLU A 1 15.86 -16.02 -12.63
N GLU A 2 15.44 -15.89 -13.87
CA GLU A 2 15.01 -14.59 -14.40
C GLU A 2 13.77 -14.10 -13.69
N MET A 3 12.85 -14.99 -13.38
CA MET A 3 11.63 -14.65 -12.66
C MET A 3 11.96 -14.14 -11.25
N ARG A 4 12.90 -14.79 -10.56
CA ARG A 4 13.32 -14.36 -9.23
C ARG A 4 13.93 -12.97 -9.26
N LYS A 5 14.77 -12.69 -10.24
CA LYS A 5 15.38 -11.36 -10.39
C LYS A 5 14.33 -10.30 -10.69
N ALA A 6 13.32 -10.64 -11.50
CA ALA A 6 12.23 -9.71 -11.79
C ALA A 6 11.43 -9.37 -10.53
N PHE A 7 11.13 -10.36 -9.68
CA PHE A 7 10.44 -10.13 -8.42
C PHE A 7 11.28 -9.31 -7.44
N GLU A 8 12.58 -9.58 -7.36
CA GLU A 8 13.47 -8.79 -6.51
C GLU A 8 13.52 -7.33 -6.97
N ARG A 9 13.59 -7.10 -8.26
CA ARG A 9 13.58 -5.75 -8.81
C ARG A 9 12.27 -5.03 -8.50
N ARG A 10 11.15 -5.72 -8.66
CA ARG A 10 9.83 -5.15 -8.37
C ARG A 10 9.65 -4.89 -6.87
N ARG A 11 10.14 -5.78 -6.03
CA ARG A 11 10.15 -5.57 -4.59
C ARG A 11 10.91 -4.31 -4.23
N ASP A 12 12.11 -4.14 -4.76
CA ASP A 12 12.95 -2.98 -4.49
C ASP A 12 12.26 -1.71 -4.99
N LEU A 13 11.63 -1.77 -6.16
CA LEU A 13 10.91 -0.64 -6.73
C LEU A 13 9.73 -0.22 -5.85
N ILE A 14 8.89 -1.18 -5.46
CA ILE A 14 7.69 -0.86 -4.68
C ILE A 14 8.06 -0.38 -3.27
N VAL A 15 9.11 -0.93 -2.67
CA VAL A 15 9.60 -0.47 -1.37
C VAL A 15 10.08 0.98 -1.47
N LYS A 16 10.85 1.29 -2.50
CA LYS A 16 11.35 2.65 -2.73
C LYS A 16 10.20 3.65 -2.89
N LEU A 17 9.20 3.30 -3.71
CA LEU A 17 8.06 4.17 -3.96
C LEU A 17 7.18 4.32 -2.71
N ALA A 18 6.99 3.24 -1.96
CA ALA A 18 6.20 3.28 -0.74
C ALA A 18 6.87 4.13 0.34
N LYS A 19 8.19 4.05 0.46
CA LYS A 19 8.94 4.89 1.42
C LYS A 19 8.84 6.38 1.10
N ASP A 20 8.56 6.71 -0.15
CA ASP A 20 8.39 8.08 -0.59
C ASP A 20 7.02 8.67 -0.23
N ILE A 21 6.11 7.85 0.30
CA ILE A 21 4.78 8.28 0.73
C ILE A 21 4.81 8.64 2.20
N PRO A 22 4.57 9.91 2.57
CA PRO A 22 4.56 10.31 3.98
C PRO A 22 3.49 9.55 4.76
N GLY A 23 3.83 9.06 5.93
CA GLY A 23 2.90 8.36 6.81
C GLY A 23 2.89 6.85 6.68
N LEU A 24 3.46 6.30 5.62
CA LEU A 24 3.59 4.85 5.49
C LEU A 24 4.91 4.38 6.08
N GLU A 25 4.86 3.38 6.95
CA GLU A 25 6.04 2.70 7.43
C GLU A 25 6.18 1.41 6.66
N VAL A 26 7.32 1.21 6.03
CA VAL A 26 7.53 0.11 5.11
C VAL A 26 8.64 -0.81 5.61
N ASN A 27 8.31 -2.09 5.73
CA ASN A 27 9.29 -3.13 6.01
C ASN A 27 9.61 -3.86 4.72
N VAL A 28 10.88 -4.23 4.55
CA VAL A 28 11.31 -4.95 3.36
C VAL A 28 10.88 -6.43 3.51
N PRO A 29 10.03 -6.94 2.62
CA PRO A 29 9.60 -8.33 2.70
C PRO A 29 10.69 -9.28 2.22
N GLU A 30 10.72 -10.47 2.79
CA GLU A 30 11.63 -11.52 2.37
C GLU A 30 10.84 -12.66 1.74
N GLY A 31 11.13 -13.00 0.48
CA GLY A 31 10.57 -14.15 -0.19
C GLY A 31 9.08 -14.15 -0.47
N ALA A 32 8.39 -13.04 -0.23
CA ALA A 32 6.95 -12.94 -0.44
C ALA A 32 6.64 -12.08 -1.65
N PHE A 33 5.44 -12.25 -2.21
CA PHE A 33 4.97 -11.43 -3.32
C PHE A 33 4.10 -10.27 -2.86
N TYR A 34 4.10 -9.99 -1.55
CA TYR A 34 3.26 -8.99 -0.94
C TYR A 34 4.09 -8.04 -0.09
N LEU A 35 3.70 -6.78 -0.11
CA LEU A 35 4.24 -5.77 0.78
C LEU A 35 3.20 -5.52 1.89
N PHE A 36 3.67 -5.32 3.11
CA PHE A 36 2.81 -5.06 4.27
C PHE A 36 3.16 -3.73 4.93
N PRO A 37 2.83 -2.60 4.27
CA PRO A 37 3.11 -1.30 4.87
C PRO A 37 2.19 -1.04 6.06
N LYS A 38 2.72 -0.35 7.06
CA LYS A 38 1.95 0.04 8.22
C LYS A 38 1.20 1.33 7.91
N CYS A 39 -0.11 1.32 8.08
CA CYS A 39 -0.96 2.46 7.75
C CYS A 39 -1.62 3.10 8.97
N SER A 40 -1.23 2.72 10.17
CA SER A 40 -1.87 3.20 11.40
C SER A 40 -1.75 4.71 11.61
N SER A 41 -0.74 5.36 11.00
CA SER A 41 -0.60 6.81 11.09
C SER A 41 -1.75 7.57 10.41
N PHE A 42 -2.50 6.90 9.54
CA PHE A 42 -3.66 7.49 8.87
C PHE A 42 -4.97 7.27 9.63
N PHE A 43 -4.96 6.47 10.69
CA PHE A 43 -6.15 6.21 11.47
C PHE A 43 -6.61 7.51 12.15
N GLY A 44 -7.90 7.80 12.04
CA GLY A 44 -8.48 9.05 12.52
C GLY A 44 -8.47 10.19 11.51
N LYS A 45 -7.77 10.04 10.40
CA LYS A 45 -7.78 11.05 9.34
C LYS A 45 -8.99 10.87 8.45
N LYS A 46 -9.38 11.93 7.76
CA LYS A 46 -10.56 11.90 6.92
C LYS A 46 -10.36 12.67 5.61
N CYS A 47 -11.18 12.32 4.63
CA CYS A 47 -11.29 13.06 3.38
C CYS A 47 -12.79 13.20 3.09
N GLY A 48 -13.33 14.40 3.17
CA GLY A 48 -14.78 14.62 3.07
C GLY A 48 -15.52 13.86 4.16
N ASP A 49 -16.43 12.99 3.78
CA ASP A 49 -17.22 12.18 4.72
C ASP A 49 -16.57 10.85 5.08
N THR A 50 -15.45 10.53 4.44
CA THR A 50 -14.76 9.26 4.66
C THR A 50 -13.75 9.39 5.79
N VAL A 51 -13.90 8.58 6.85
CA VAL A 51 -12.99 8.56 7.99
C VAL A 51 -12.28 7.19 8.01
N ILE A 52 -10.97 7.22 8.20
CA ILE A 52 -10.15 6.01 8.23
C ILE A 52 -9.98 5.60 9.70
N ASN A 53 -10.66 4.55 10.11
CA ASN A 53 -10.58 4.04 11.48
C ASN A 53 -9.84 2.70 11.58
N THR A 54 -9.86 1.93 10.48
CA THR A 54 -9.26 0.59 10.44
C THR A 54 -8.48 0.42 9.15
N SER A 55 -7.69 -0.67 9.07
CA SER A 55 -6.99 -1.00 7.84
C SER A 55 -7.95 -1.39 6.73
N SER A 56 -9.11 -1.96 7.06
CA SER A 56 -10.15 -2.22 6.05
C SER A 56 -10.72 -0.92 5.49
N ASP A 57 -10.94 0.09 6.34
CA ASP A 57 -11.36 1.42 5.87
C ASP A 57 -10.29 2.02 4.96
N PHE A 58 -9.02 1.86 5.32
CA PHE A 58 -7.89 2.32 4.52
C PHE A 58 -7.89 1.66 3.14
N ALA A 59 -8.06 0.33 3.10
CA ALA A 59 -8.09 -0.42 1.85
C ALA A 59 -9.27 0.02 0.98
N MET A 60 -10.44 0.24 1.57
CA MET A 60 -11.61 0.70 0.84
C MET A 60 -11.39 2.11 0.28
N TYR A 61 -10.76 2.99 1.05
CA TYR A 61 -10.42 4.34 0.60
C TYR A 61 -9.51 4.28 -0.64
N LEU A 62 -8.47 3.42 -0.60
CA LEU A 62 -7.58 3.27 -1.75
C LEU A 62 -8.31 2.72 -2.97
N LEU A 63 -9.25 1.80 -2.77
CA LEU A 63 -10.03 1.26 -3.88
C LEU A 63 -10.89 2.34 -4.52
N GLU A 64 -11.57 3.15 -3.72
CA GLU A 64 -12.47 4.19 -4.21
C GLU A 64 -11.75 5.40 -4.79
N GLN A 65 -10.67 5.85 -4.16
CA GLN A 65 -10.00 7.09 -4.53
C GLN A 65 -8.80 6.88 -5.44
N ALA A 66 -8.11 5.77 -5.30
CA ALA A 66 -6.92 5.48 -6.10
C ALA A 66 -7.14 4.38 -7.13
N HIS A 67 -8.27 3.69 -7.05
CA HIS A 67 -8.59 2.53 -7.90
C HIS A 67 -7.52 1.44 -7.79
N VAL A 68 -6.99 1.27 -6.57
CA VAL A 68 -5.98 0.25 -6.26
C VAL A 68 -6.56 -0.71 -5.24
N ALA A 69 -6.62 -2.00 -5.60
CA ALA A 69 -7.12 -3.03 -4.72
C ALA A 69 -6.04 -3.48 -3.74
N THR A 70 -6.33 -3.37 -2.45
CA THR A 70 -5.46 -3.83 -1.38
C THR A 70 -6.30 -4.59 -0.36
N VAL A 71 -5.66 -5.23 0.62
CA VAL A 71 -6.37 -5.98 1.66
C VAL A 71 -5.98 -5.42 3.01
N GLY A 72 -6.98 -5.02 3.80
CA GLY A 72 -6.74 -4.55 5.16
C GLY A 72 -6.18 -5.67 6.04
N GLY A 73 -5.20 -5.33 6.87
CA GLY A 73 -4.51 -6.30 7.72
C GLY A 73 -5.38 -6.89 8.83
N ASP A 74 -6.49 -6.22 9.18
CA ASP A 74 -7.44 -6.76 10.16
C ASP A 74 -8.07 -8.07 9.68
N ALA A 75 -8.09 -8.32 8.36
CA ALA A 75 -8.58 -9.58 7.81
C ALA A 75 -7.62 -10.75 8.03
N PHE A 76 -6.34 -10.48 8.30
CA PHE A 76 -5.35 -11.54 8.51
C PHE A 76 -4.50 -11.35 9.78
N GLY A 77 -5.03 -10.64 10.74
CA GLY A 77 -4.43 -10.56 12.07
C GLY A 77 -3.41 -9.46 12.30
N ASP A 78 -3.28 -8.51 11.36
CA ASP A 78 -2.35 -7.38 11.50
C ASP A 78 -3.10 -6.07 11.23
N PRO A 79 -3.87 -5.57 12.22
CA PRO A 79 -4.78 -4.45 12.00
C PRO A 79 -4.11 -3.11 11.70
N GLU A 80 -2.81 -2.98 11.93
CA GLU A 80 -2.10 -1.74 11.64
C GLU A 80 -1.53 -1.67 10.23
N CYS A 81 -1.60 -2.79 9.48
CA CYS A 81 -1.00 -2.89 8.16
C CYS A 81 -2.05 -3.17 7.09
N PHE A 82 -1.65 -3.03 5.84
CA PHE A 82 -2.43 -3.50 4.71
C PHE A 82 -1.51 -4.27 3.77
N ARG A 83 -2.10 -5.10 2.91
CA ARG A 83 -1.33 -5.96 2.02
C ARG A 83 -1.46 -5.48 0.58
N MET A 84 -0.33 -5.36 -0.09
CA MET A 84 -0.25 -5.03 -1.52
C MET A 84 0.55 -6.10 -2.23
N SER A 85 0.07 -6.54 -3.40
CA SER A 85 0.84 -7.45 -4.25
C SER A 85 1.77 -6.65 -5.17
N TYR A 86 3.00 -7.13 -5.35
CA TYR A 86 3.89 -6.57 -6.36
C TYR A 86 4.18 -7.56 -7.50
N ALA A 87 3.36 -8.59 -7.62
CA ALA A 87 3.45 -9.55 -8.71
C ALA A 87 2.73 -9.03 -9.95
N THR A 88 3.21 -7.90 -10.47
CA THR A 88 2.63 -7.24 -11.64
C THR A 88 3.74 -6.50 -12.39
N SER A 89 3.42 -5.80 -13.47
CA SER A 89 4.44 -5.08 -14.24
C SER A 89 4.97 -3.86 -13.49
N ASP A 90 6.19 -3.46 -13.81
CA ASP A 90 6.80 -2.27 -13.22
C ASP A 90 5.95 -1.03 -13.45
N GLU A 91 5.36 -0.90 -14.64
CA GLU A 91 4.51 0.23 -14.99
C GLU A 91 3.27 0.29 -14.11
N ASN A 92 2.65 -0.86 -13.84
CA ASN A 92 1.49 -0.93 -12.96
C ASN A 92 1.85 -0.58 -11.52
N ILE A 93 3.04 -0.99 -11.06
CA ILE A 93 3.52 -0.65 -9.73
C ILE A 93 3.70 0.86 -9.60
N VAL A 94 4.37 1.48 -10.57
CA VAL A 94 4.63 2.93 -10.55
C VAL A 94 3.31 3.70 -10.53
N GLU A 95 2.38 3.32 -11.41
CA GLU A 95 1.10 4.02 -11.48
C GLU A 95 0.25 3.82 -10.22
N ALA A 96 0.23 2.60 -9.67
CA ALA A 96 -0.51 2.32 -8.44
C ALA A 96 0.04 3.15 -7.27
N MET A 97 1.36 3.21 -7.12
CA MET A 97 1.97 3.97 -6.03
C MET A 97 1.75 5.47 -6.19
N ARG A 98 1.77 5.97 -7.42
CA ARG A 98 1.45 7.37 -7.70
C ARG A 98 0.03 7.72 -7.26
N ARG A 99 -0.93 6.85 -7.59
CA ARG A 99 -2.33 7.04 -7.21
C ARG A 99 -2.53 6.97 -5.71
N ILE A 100 -1.85 6.04 -5.04
CA ILE A 100 -1.90 5.90 -3.59
C ILE A 100 -1.37 7.17 -2.92
N LYS A 101 -0.22 7.64 -3.37
CA LYS A 101 0.39 8.86 -2.80
C LYS A 101 -0.55 10.05 -2.95
N GLU A 102 -1.14 10.21 -4.11
CA GLU A 102 -2.09 11.29 -4.37
C GLU A 102 -3.33 11.18 -3.47
N ALA A 103 -3.90 9.98 -3.36
CA ALA A 103 -5.09 9.76 -2.53
C ALA A 103 -4.79 10.02 -1.05
N LEU A 104 -3.64 9.58 -0.55
CA LEU A 104 -3.27 9.78 0.85
C LEU A 104 -2.96 11.24 1.18
N SER A 105 -2.53 12.01 0.20
CA SER A 105 -2.28 13.44 0.40
C SER A 105 -3.55 14.23 0.69
N LYS A 106 -4.70 13.68 0.37
CA LYS A 106 -5.99 14.32 0.61
C LYS A 106 -6.55 14.06 2.00
N LEU A 107 -5.96 13.15 2.75
CA LEU A 107 -6.38 12.85 4.11
C LEU A 107 -5.83 13.88 5.09
N ALA A 108 -6.69 14.30 6.02
CA ALA A 108 -6.32 15.33 7.00
C ALA A 108 -6.68 14.92 8.43
#